data_918f90a05154143d916d437542cd0975
#
_entry.id   918f90a05154143d916d437542cd0975
#
_cell.length_a   1.000
_cell.length_b   1.000
_cell.length_c   1.000
_cell.angle_alpha   90.00
_cell.angle_beta   90.00
_cell.angle_gamma   90.00
#
_symmetry.space_group_name_H-M   'P 1'
#
loop_
_entity.id
_entity.type
_entity.pdbx_description
1 polymer ?
#
loop_
_entity_poly.entity_id
_entity_poly.type
_entity_poly.pdbx_seq_one_letter_code
_entity_poly.pdbx_strand_id
1 'polypeptide(L)'
;MFEQAVYDTNEGQQAVADLQKKYQPQKDKLDAQAAEVDTLKKQLQAAPTTLSDADRAARLKVIDTKDTAYQHEAEDAQNAYQADLNEALGKVAQKFDAVMKKFVSDNGYTLLINAGDQQSPIMWAAAEPNADITLAVIDAYNKSSGVATPAPAATRAKPAATTPPRTTTPARPAGSTTTPKPAAK
;
A
#
# COMPACT_ATOMS: atom_id res chain seq x y z
N MET A 1 -8.86 14.32 12.23
CA MET A 1 -7.50 14.41 11.63
C MET A 1 -7.59 15.13 10.30
N PHE A 2 -7.05 16.35 10.19
CA PHE A 2 -7.22 17.19 8.99
C PHE A 2 -6.63 16.55 7.72
N GLU A 3 -5.38 16.10 7.80
CA GLU A 3 -4.70 15.47 6.65
C GLU A 3 -5.42 14.21 6.15
N GLN A 4 -5.88 13.37 7.09
CA GLN A 4 -6.67 12.19 6.74
C GLN A 4 -8.00 12.58 6.08
N ALA A 5 -8.68 13.61 6.59
CA ALA A 5 -9.93 14.10 6.00
C ALA A 5 -9.71 14.59 4.56
N VAL A 6 -8.61 15.31 4.29
CA VAL A 6 -8.24 15.75 2.93
C VAL A 6 -8.02 14.54 2.00
N TYR A 7 -7.29 13.54 2.48
CA TYR A 7 -7.03 12.31 1.73
C TYR A 7 -8.33 11.54 1.42
N ASP A 8 -9.27 11.50 2.37
CA ASP A 8 -10.53 10.75 2.26
C ASP A 8 -11.58 11.48 1.39
N THR A 9 -11.33 12.72 0.95
CA THR A 9 -12.20 13.39 -0.04
C THR A 9 -12.11 12.68 -1.41
N ASN A 10 -13.18 12.83 -2.21
CA ASN A 10 -13.17 12.30 -3.58
C ASN A 10 -12.03 12.89 -4.41
N GLU A 11 -11.75 14.20 -4.27
CA GLU A 11 -10.67 14.88 -4.99
C GLU A 11 -9.29 14.40 -4.50
N GLY A 12 -9.10 14.16 -3.19
CA GLY A 12 -7.88 13.60 -2.63
C GLY A 12 -7.59 12.18 -3.15
N GLN A 13 -8.60 11.32 -3.13
CA GLN A 13 -8.50 9.97 -3.67
C GLN A 13 -8.22 9.96 -5.18
N GLN A 14 -8.86 10.86 -5.94
CA GLN A 14 -8.60 11.01 -7.37
C GLN A 14 -7.17 11.46 -7.63
N ALA A 15 -6.66 12.44 -6.88
CA ALA A 15 -5.29 12.92 -7.01
C ALA A 15 -4.27 11.81 -6.75
N VAL A 16 -4.49 10.99 -5.73
CA VAL A 16 -3.62 9.83 -5.45
C VAL A 16 -3.68 8.79 -6.56
N ALA A 17 -4.89 8.48 -7.07
CA ALA A 17 -5.06 7.53 -8.17
C ALA A 17 -4.36 8.01 -9.47
N ASP A 18 -4.42 9.28 -9.76
CA ASP A 18 -3.77 9.87 -10.93
C ASP A 18 -2.23 9.88 -10.79
N LEU A 19 -1.72 10.14 -9.59
CA LEU A 19 -0.29 10.00 -9.29
C LEU A 19 0.19 8.55 -9.43
N GLN A 20 -0.57 7.59 -8.93
CA GLN A 20 -0.23 6.18 -9.09
C GLN A 20 -0.13 5.79 -10.58
N LYS A 21 -1.07 6.25 -11.41
CA LYS A 21 -1.01 6.04 -12.86
C LYS A 21 0.20 6.72 -13.50
N LYS A 22 0.51 7.96 -13.08
CA LYS A 22 1.66 8.72 -13.58
C LYS A 22 2.97 7.99 -13.30
N TYR A 23 3.12 7.43 -12.10
CA TYR A 23 4.36 6.78 -11.66
C TYR A 23 4.43 5.27 -11.96
N GLN A 24 3.34 4.65 -12.45
CA GLN A 24 3.33 3.22 -12.79
C GLN A 24 4.44 2.81 -13.78
N PRO A 25 4.71 3.55 -14.88
CA PRO A 25 5.79 3.18 -15.79
C PRO A 25 7.17 3.22 -15.14
N GLN A 26 7.40 4.19 -14.24
CA GLN A 26 8.66 4.30 -13.51
C GLN A 26 8.84 3.17 -12.51
N LYS A 27 7.76 2.78 -11.82
CA LYS A 27 7.74 1.60 -10.95
C LYS A 27 8.06 0.33 -11.74
N ASP A 28 7.42 0.12 -12.89
CA ASP A 28 7.65 -1.06 -13.73
C ASP A 28 9.12 -1.12 -14.21
N LYS A 29 9.72 0.03 -14.53
CA LYS A 29 11.14 0.14 -14.88
C LYS A 29 12.05 -0.25 -13.71
N LEU A 30 11.77 0.25 -12.51
CA LEU A 30 12.52 -0.08 -11.29
C LEU A 30 12.40 -1.57 -10.94
N ASP A 31 11.20 -2.14 -11.06
CA ASP A 31 10.97 -3.56 -10.82
C ASP A 31 11.78 -4.43 -11.83
N ALA A 32 11.88 -3.99 -13.09
CA ALA A 32 12.71 -4.66 -14.10
C ALA A 32 14.21 -4.56 -13.80
N GLN A 33 14.68 -3.40 -13.35
CA GLN A 33 16.10 -3.21 -12.96
C GLN A 33 16.46 -4.06 -11.75
N ALA A 34 15.59 -4.11 -10.73
CA ALA A 34 15.78 -4.96 -9.56
C ALA A 34 15.86 -6.45 -9.95
N ALA A 35 14.99 -6.91 -10.85
CA ALA A 35 15.01 -8.28 -11.35
C ALA A 35 16.28 -8.59 -12.16
N GLU A 36 16.79 -7.62 -12.92
CA GLU A 36 18.05 -7.78 -13.65
C GLU A 36 19.23 -7.94 -12.69
N VAL A 37 19.33 -7.08 -11.68
CA VAL A 37 20.40 -7.16 -10.67
C VAL A 37 20.34 -8.49 -9.92
N ASP A 38 19.15 -8.94 -9.52
CA ASP A 38 18.97 -10.25 -8.86
C ASP A 38 19.39 -11.41 -9.76
N THR A 39 19.05 -11.36 -11.05
CA THR A 39 19.44 -12.34 -12.05
C THR A 39 20.97 -12.42 -12.19
N LEU A 40 21.65 -11.28 -12.30
CA LEU A 40 23.10 -11.21 -12.39
C LEU A 40 23.78 -11.74 -11.12
N LYS A 41 23.26 -11.41 -9.93
CA LYS A 41 23.74 -11.96 -8.65
C LYS A 41 23.61 -13.49 -8.62
N LYS A 42 22.48 -14.05 -9.04
CA LYS A 42 22.26 -15.51 -9.13
C LYS A 42 23.19 -16.18 -10.15
N GLN A 43 23.39 -15.57 -11.32
CA GLN A 43 24.32 -16.08 -12.34
C GLN A 43 25.75 -16.12 -11.83
N LEU A 44 26.17 -15.12 -11.06
CA LEU A 44 27.50 -15.10 -10.47
C LEU A 44 27.66 -16.18 -9.38
N GLN A 45 26.61 -16.40 -8.56
CA GLN A 45 26.61 -17.46 -7.54
C GLN A 45 26.66 -18.87 -8.16
N ALA A 46 25.94 -19.06 -9.27
CA ALA A 46 25.90 -20.34 -10.00
C ALA A 46 27.10 -20.54 -10.94
N ALA A 47 28.00 -19.55 -11.05
CA ALA A 47 29.16 -19.64 -11.94
C ALA A 47 30.11 -20.75 -11.51
N PRO A 48 30.66 -21.54 -12.47
CA PRO A 48 31.58 -22.65 -12.15
C PRO A 48 32.86 -22.15 -11.46
N THR A 49 33.46 -23.02 -10.68
CA THR A 49 34.72 -22.73 -9.96
C THR A 49 35.89 -22.47 -10.92
N THR A 50 35.73 -22.82 -12.20
CA THR A 50 36.71 -22.57 -13.27
C THR A 50 36.66 -21.14 -13.82
N LEU A 51 35.69 -20.30 -13.36
CA LEU A 51 35.67 -18.89 -13.76
C LEU A 51 36.91 -18.17 -13.24
N SER A 52 37.61 -17.44 -14.11
CA SER A 52 38.82 -16.70 -13.71
C SER A 52 38.46 -15.61 -12.68
N ASP A 53 39.41 -15.26 -11.81
CA ASP A 53 39.23 -14.17 -10.84
C ASP A 53 38.98 -12.83 -11.52
N ALA A 54 39.61 -12.60 -12.68
CA ALA A 54 39.38 -11.38 -13.47
C ALA A 54 37.93 -11.29 -13.99
N ASP A 55 37.40 -12.42 -14.51
CA ASP A 55 36.01 -12.45 -14.99
C ASP A 55 35.01 -12.31 -13.84
N ARG A 56 35.30 -12.92 -12.69
CA ARG A 56 34.51 -12.79 -11.49
C ARG A 56 34.46 -11.31 -11.01
N ALA A 57 35.64 -10.68 -10.96
CA ALA A 57 35.74 -9.25 -10.59
C ALA A 57 35.01 -8.34 -11.58
N ALA A 58 35.10 -8.61 -12.90
CA ALA A 58 34.38 -7.86 -13.91
C ALA A 58 32.86 -7.98 -13.73
N ARG A 59 32.33 -9.18 -13.46
CA ARG A 59 30.89 -9.38 -13.20
C ARG A 59 30.43 -8.70 -11.93
N LEU A 60 31.22 -8.76 -10.85
CA LEU A 60 30.93 -8.03 -9.61
C LEU A 60 30.82 -6.53 -9.84
N LYS A 61 31.75 -5.96 -10.62
CA LYS A 61 31.72 -4.53 -10.96
C LYS A 61 30.48 -4.15 -11.75
N VAL A 62 30.02 -4.99 -12.68
CA VAL A 62 28.77 -4.75 -13.43
C VAL A 62 27.57 -4.78 -12.49
N ILE A 63 27.51 -5.75 -11.57
CA ILE A 63 26.43 -5.86 -10.58
C ILE A 63 26.41 -4.61 -9.69
N ASP A 64 27.55 -4.22 -9.15
CA ASP A 64 27.70 -3.05 -8.28
C ASP A 64 27.26 -1.76 -8.97
N THR A 65 27.69 -1.56 -10.24
CA THR A 65 27.28 -0.39 -11.03
C THR A 65 25.78 -0.36 -11.25
N LYS A 66 25.15 -1.50 -11.58
CA LYS A 66 23.70 -1.57 -11.81
C LYS A 66 22.90 -1.43 -10.51
N ASP A 67 23.38 -2.01 -9.42
CA ASP A 67 22.76 -1.89 -8.11
C ASP A 67 22.78 -0.43 -7.61
N THR A 68 23.92 0.24 -7.76
CA THR A 68 24.05 1.66 -7.42
C THR A 68 23.14 2.54 -8.28
N ALA A 69 23.09 2.30 -9.59
CA ALA A 69 22.20 3.03 -10.49
C ALA A 69 20.72 2.83 -10.13
N TYR A 70 20.32 1.59 -9.81
CA TYR A 70 18.97 1.27 -9.35
C TYR A 70 18.63 2.01 -8.05
N GLN A 71 19.53 2.00 -7.06
CA GLN A 71 19.30 2.66 -5.77
C GLN A 71 19.08 4.17 -5.95
N HIS A 72 19.92 4.84 -6.74
CA HIS A 72 19.76 6.27 -7.03
C HIS A 72 18.45 6.56 -7.76
N GLU A 73 18.09 5.78 -8.78
CA GLU A 73 16.86 5.98 -9.52
C GLU A 73 15.61 5.71 -8.66
N ALA A 74 15.68 4.74 -7.75
CA ALA A 74 14.60 4.44 -6.80
C ALA A 74 14.41 5.60 -5.79
N GLU A 75 15.51 6.15 -5.27
CA GLU A 75 15.48 7.31 -4.36
C GLU A 75 14.91 8.54 -5.05
N ASP A 76 15.38 8.85 -6.27
CA ASP A 76 14.88 9.97 -7.06
C ASP A 76 13.39 9.83 -7.36
N ALA A 77 12.95 8.61 -7.73
CA ALA A 77 11.54 8.31 -7.97
C ALA A 77 10.67 8.50 -6.72
N GLN A 78 11.16 8.04 -5.57
CA GLN A 78 10.45 8.21 -4.30
C GLN A 78 10.34 9.68 -3.92
N ASN A 79 11.42 10.44 -4.04
CA ASN A 79 11.43 11.86 -3.73
C ASN A 79 10.48 12.65 -4.65
N ALA A 80 10.52 12.36 -5.95
CA ALA A 80 9.62 12.99 -6.92
C ALA A 80 8.15 12.65 -6.65
N TYR A 81 7.84 11.38 -6.36
CA TYR A 81 6.48 10.96 -6.00
C TYR A 81 5.99 11.68 -4.73
N GLN A 82 6.82 11.77 -3.70
CA GLN A 82 6.45 12.43 -2.45
C GLN A 82 6.24 13.94 -2.64
N ALA A 83 7.06 14.59 -3.47
CA ALA A 83 6.89 16.01 -3.79
C ALA A 83 5.57 16.26 -4.52
N ASP A 84 5.27 15.47 -5.56
CA ASP A 84 4.02 15.57 -6.32
C ASP A 84 2.80 15.27 -5.46
N LEU A 85 2.89 14.28 -4.55
CA LEU A 85 1.82 13.94 -3.62
C LEU A 85 1.52 15.10 -2.67
N ASN A 86 2.56 15.69 -2.09
CA ASN A 86 2.41 16.84 -1.18
C ASN A 86 1.82 18.05 -1.92
N GLU A 87 2.24 18.30 -3.17
CA GLU A 87 1.69 19.38 -3.98
C GLU A 87 0.20 19.14 -4.29
N ALA A 88 -0.14 17.93 -4.74
CA ALA A 88 -1.51 17.58 -5.10
C ALA A 88 -2.45 17.67 -3.89
N LEU A 89 -2.09 17.03 -2.77
CA LEU A 89 -2.88 17.08 -1.54
C LEU A 89 -2.90 18.47 -0.91
N GLY A 90 -1.83 19.26 -1.04
CA GLY A 90 -1.80 20.65 -0.58
C GLY A 90 -2.83 21.53 -1.29
N LYS A 91 -3.04 21.34 -2.60
CA LYS A 91 -4.09 22.03 -3.35
C LYS A 91 -5.50 21.65 -2.88
N VAL A 92 -5.71 20.36 -2.61
CA VAL A 92 -6.99 19.88 -2.06
C VAL A 92 -7.21 20.41 -0.65
N ALA A 93 -6.17 20.42 0.19
CA ALA A 93 -6.22 20.91 1.56
C ALA A 93 -6.62 22.39 1.64
N GLN A 94 -6.13 23.24 0.74
CA GLN A 94 -6.52 24.65 0.68
C GLN A 94 -8.01 24.83 0.38
N LYS A 95 -8.56 24.06 -0.56
CA LYS A 95 -9.98 24.09 -0.88
C LYS A 95 -10.82 23.52 0.25
N PHE A 96 -10.36 22.41 0.84
CA PHE A 96 -11.02 21.76 1.97
C PHE A 96 -11.11 22.68 3.20
N ASP A 97 -10.02 23.41 3.51
CA ASP A 97 -9.96 24.37 4.61
C ASP A 97 -11.05 25.47 4.46
N ALA A 98 -11.23 25.99 3.24
CA ALA A 98 -12.25 26.99 2.97
C ALA A 98 -13.68 26.46 3.22
N VAL A 99 -13.97 25.22 2.77
CA VAL A 99 -15.27 24.57 3.00
C VAL A 99 -15.47 24.24 4.46
N MET A 100 -14.43 23.75 5.13
CA MET A 100 -14.43 23.42 6.56
C MET A 100 -14.75 24.66 7.40
N LYS A 101 -14.08 25.78 7.15
CA LYS A 101 -14.33 27.05 7.85
C LYS A 101 -15.77 27.52 7.66
N LYS A 102 -16.29 27.45 6.43
CA LYS A 102 -17.66 27.77 6.14
C LYS A 102 -18.64 26.86 6.88
N PHE A 103 -18.40 25.54 6.85
CA PHE A 103 -19.22 24.55 7.54
C PHE A 103 -19.28 24.81 9.05
N VAL A 104 -18.14 25.07 9.68
CA VAL A 104 -18.01 25.36 11.12
C VAL A 104 -18.82 26.62 11.46
N SER A 105 -18.67 27.68 10.67
CA SER A 105 -19.41 28.96 10.87
C SER A 105 -20.90 28.77 10.69
N ASP A 106 -21.34 28.12 9.61
CA ASP A 106 -22.75 27.93 9.27
C ASP A 106 -23.52 27.10 10.32
N ASN A 107 -22.79 26.17 10.99
CA ASN A 107 -23.36 25.29 12.01
C ASN A 107 -23.16 25.82 13.45
N GLY A 108 -22.60 27.03 13.61
CA GLY A 108 -22.49 27.70 14.90
C GLY A 108 -21.43 27.13 15.83
N TYR A 109 -20.46 26.39 15.32
CA TYR A 109 -19.34 25.95 16.13
C TYR A 109 -18.41 27.13 16.45
N THR A 110 -17.99 27.24 17.69
CA THR A 110 -17.09 28.30 18.17
C THR A 110 -15.64 27.88 18.19
N LEU A 111 -15.38 26.57 18.19
CA LEU A 111 -14.02 26.00 18.25
C LEU A 111 -13.98 24.70 17.44
N LEU A 112 -12.95 24.56 16.62
CA LEU A 112 -12.61 23.33 15.93
C LEU A 112 -11.20 22.87 16.35
N ILE A 113 -11.08 21.59 16.69
CA ILE A 113 -9.84 21.03 17.19
C ILE A 113 -9.43 19.89 16.28
N ASN A 114 -8.14 19.87 15.87
CA ASN A 114 -7.56 18.74 15.18
C ASN A 114 -7.10 17.68 16.19
N ALA A 115 -7.96 16.71 16.51
CA ALA A 115 -7.67 15.65 17.48
C ALA A 115 -6.56 14.68 17.04
N GLY A 116 -6.13 14.76 15.78
CA GLY A 116 -5.03 13.95 15.25
C GLY A 116 -3.64 14.55 15.39
N ASP A 117 -3.55 15.75 15.90
CA ASP A 117 -2.27 16.38 16.17
C ASP A 117 -1.66 15.80 17.45
N GLN A 118 -0.47 15.18 17.34
CA GLN A 118 0.25 14.64 18.49
C GLN A 118 0.72 15.73 19.48
N GLN A 119 0.71 16.99 19.05
CA GLN A 119 1.05 18.14 19.88
C GLN A 119 -0.20 18.86 20.41
N SER A 120 -1.39 18.26 20.23
CA SER A 120 -2.62 18.84 20.75
C SER A 120 -2.56 18.96 22.28
N PRO A 121 -2.77 20.16 22.85
CA PRO A 121 -2.75 20.35 24.30
C PRO A 121 -4.00 19.76 25.00
N ILE A 122 -4.89 19.11 24.26
CA ILE A 122 -6.13 18.56 24.80
C ILE A 122 -5.86 17.19 25.39
N MET A 123 -5.94 17.10 26.70
CA MET A 123 -5.73 15.87 27.45
C MET A 123 -6.97 14.98 27.48
N TRP A 124 -8.17 15.57 27.36
CA TRP A 124 -9.44 14.84 27.41
C TRP A 124 -10.56 15.65 26.73
N ALA A 125 -11.43 14.96 26.01
CA ALA A 125 -12.68 15.49 25.49
C ALA A 125 -13.78 14.45 25.70
N ALA A 126 -15.01 14.89 26.04
CA ALA A 126 -16.14 13.99 26.14
C ALA A 126 -16.46 13.40 24.76
N ALA A 127 -16.80 12.11 24.71
CA ALA A 127 -17.28 11.43 23.52
C ALA A 127 -18.77 11.75 23.33
N GLU A 128 -19.07 12.98 22.91
CA GLU A 128 -20.43 13.36 22.57
C GLU A 128 -20.78 12.88 21.15
N PRO A 129 -22.03 12.42 20.94
CA PRO A 129 -22.54 12.18 19.57
C PRO A 129 -22.43 13.49 18.77
N ASN A 130 -21.81 13.47 17.61
CA ASN A 130 -21.56 14.63 16.74
C ASN A 130 -20.39 15.56 17.17
N ALA A 131 -19.57 15.20 18.14
CA ALA A 131 -18.35 15.95 18.43
C ALA A 131 -17.32 15.83 17.28
N ASP A 132 -17.29 14.69 16.58
CA ASP A 132 -16.48 14.48 15.39
C ASP A 132 -17.28 14.85 14.13
N ILE A 133 -16.93 16.00 13.55
CA ILE A 133 -17.57 16.51 12.33
C ILE A 133 -16.79 16.13 11.06
N THR A 134 -15.75 15.30 11.14
CA THR A 134 -14.87 14.97 10.01
C THR A 134 -15.64 14.49 8.80
N LEU A 135 -16.52 13.51 8.96
CA LEU A 135 -17.32 12.96 7.85
C LEU A 135 -18.30 13.98 7.28
N ALA A 136 -18.92 14.80 8.13
CA ALA A 136 -19.87 15.82 7.68
C ALA A 136 -19.18 16.91 6.83
N VAL A 137 -17.95 17.28 7.19
CA VAL A 137 -17.14 18.23 6.41
C VAL A 137 -16.67 17.61 5.09
N ILE A 138 -16.24 16.33 5.10
CA ILE A 138 -15.89 15.58 3.87
C ILE A 138 -17.09 15.54 2.92
N ASP A 139 -18.28 15.23 3.41
CA ASP A 139 -19.50 15.19 2.59
C ASP A 139 -19.86 16.57 2.02
N ALA A 140 -19.73 17.62 2.82
CA ALA A 140 -19.94 19.00 2.37
C ALA A 140 -18.93 19.38 1.28
N TYR A 141 -17.68 19.01 1.45
CA TYR A 141 -16.63 19.23 0.46
C TYR A 141 -16.90 18.46 -0.85
N ASN A 142 -17.19 17.17 -0.77
CA ASN A 142 -17.47 16.34 -1.94
C ASN A 142 -18.66 16.87 -2.76
N LYS A 143 -19.69 17.38 -2.08
CA LYS A 143 -20.84 18.04 -2.75
C LYS A 143 -20.42 19.35 -3.42
N SER A 144 -19.56 20.13 -2.81
CA SER A 144 -19.13 21.44 -3.34
C SER A 144 -18.09 21.32 -4.44
N SER A 145 -17.18 20.35 -4.37
CA SER A 145 -16.15 20.12 -5.37
C SER A 145 -16.68 19.54 -6.67
N GLY A 146 -17.82 18.84 -6.63
CA GLY A 146 -18.41 18.19 -7.80
C GLY A 146 -17.60 17.00 -8.33
N VAL A 147 -16.55 16.58 -7.62
CA VAL A 147 -15.75 15.42 -8.01
C VAL A 147 -16.47 14.14 -7.62
N ALA A 148 -16.74 13.28 -8.61
CA ALA A 148 -17.38 12.00 -8.36
C ALA A 148 -16.47 11.07 -7.53
N THR A 149 -17.08 10.21 -6.71
CA THR A 149 -16.32 9.16 -5.98
C THR A 149 -15.49 8.35 -6.98
N PRO A 150 -14.18 8.23 -6.80
CA PRO A 150 -13.37 7.39 -7.66
C PRO A 150 -13.90 5.96 -7.65
N ALA A 151 -13.98 5.33 -8.82
CA ALA A 151 -14.34 3.93 -8.88
C ALA A 151 -13.31 3.14 -8.04
N PRO A 152 -13.75 2.20 -7.18
CA PRO A 152 -12.81 1.38 -6.41
C PRO A 152 -11.83 0.75 -7.38
N ALA A 153 -10.53 0.96 -7.15
CA ALA A 153 -9.49 0.31 -7.93
C ALA A 153 -9.80 -1.18 -7.93
N ALA A 154 -10.05 -1.74 -9.12
CA ALA A 154 -10.38 -3.15 -9.26
C ALA A 154 -9.27 -3.92 -8.53
N THR A 155 -9.61 -4.46 -7.38
CA THR A 155 -8.74 -5.33 -6.60
C THR A 155 -8.34 -6.43 -7.56
N ARG A 156 -7.10 -6.41 -8.03
CA ARG A 156 -6.55 -7.43 -8.92
C ARG A 156 -6.85 -8.75 -8.26
N ALA A 157 -7.80 -9.48 -8.79
CA ALA A 157 -8.25 -10.75 -8.24
C ALA A 157 -6.99 -11.58 -7.98
N LYS A 158 -6.75 -11.87 -6.69
CA LYS A 158 -5.73 -12.83 -6.26
C LYS A 158 -5.91 -14.07 -7.15
N PRO A 159 -4.88 -14.55 -7.86
CA PRO A 159 -5.03 -15.78 -8.65
C PRO A 159 -5.63 -16.84 -7.75
N ALA A 160 -6.78 -17.37 -8.15
CA ALA A 160 -7.39 -18.50 -7.46
C ALA A 160 -6.33 -19.59 -7.38
N ALA A 161 -5.97 -19.98 -6.17
CA ALA A 161 -5.11 -21.13 -5.93
C ALA A 161 -5.78 -22.31 -6.60
N THR A 162 -5.19 -22.80 -7.70
CA THR A 162 -5.56 -24.05 -8.34
C THR A 162 -5.35 -25.15 -7.31
N THR A 163 -6.44 -25.61 -6.75
CA THR A 163 -6.47 -26.80 -5.90
C THR A 163 -5.97 -27.98 -6.75
N PRO A 164 -4.91 -28.68 -6.36
CA PRO A 164 -4.48 -29.86 -7.11
C PRO A 164 -5.60 -30.91 -7.07
N PRO A 165 -5.81 -31.71 -8.13
CA PRO A 165 -6.84 -32.70 -8.17
C PRO A 165 -6.60 -33.75 -7.07
N ARG A 166 -7.63 -33.96 -6.27
CA ARG A 166 -7.68 -34.98 -5.21
C ARG A 166 -7.52 -36.33 -5.83
N THR A 167 -6.38 -36.98 -5.65
CA THR A 167 -6.17 -38.38 -6.00
C THR A 167 -7.11 -39.22 -5.14
N THR A 168 -8.08 -39.87 -5.80
CA THR A 168 -8.96 -40.88 -5.20
C THR A 168 -8.12 -42.11 -4.89
N THR A 169 -7.86 -42.35 -3.62
CA THR A 169 -7.31 -43.62 -3.13
C THR A 169 -8.42 -44.69 -3.20
N PRO A 170 -8.17 -45.86 -3.79
CA PRO A 170 -9.18 -46.91 -3.83
C PRO A 170 -9.41 -47.52 -2.45
N ALA A 171 -10.69 -47.78 -2.15
CA ALA A 171 -11.18 -48.37 -0.92
C ALA A 171 -10.58 -49.80 -0.70
N ARG A 172 -10.05 -50.02 0.50
CA ARG A 172 -9.63 -51.35 0.99
C ARG A 172 -10.85 -52.05 1.56
N PRO A 173 -11.12 -53.36 1.22
CA PRO A 173 -12.26 -54.11 1.72
C PRO A 173 -12.14 -54.47 3.21
N ALA A 174 -13.30 -54.48 3.88
CA ALA A 174 -13.48 -54.91 5.25
C ALA A 174 -13.21 -56.40 5.42
N GLY A 175 -12.49 -56.77 6.44
CA GLY A 175 -12.27 -58.16 6.89
C GLY A 175 -12.29 -58.23 8.41
N SER A 176 -13.37 -58.76 8.89
CA SER A 176 -13.81 -59.50 10.08
C SER A 176 -12.89 -59.66 11.30
N THR A 177 -13.48 -59.33 12.46
CA THR A 177 -13.59 -60.10 13.73
C THR A 177 -12.33 -60.67 14.37
N THR A 178 -12.00 -60.28 15.58
CA THR A 178 -12.29 -61.08 16.80
C THR A 178 -11.72 -60.40 18.03
N THR A 179 -12.60 -60.20 19.01
CA THR A 179 -12.25 -60.01 20.43
C THR A 179 -11.79 -61.36 21.01
N PRO A 180 -10.93 -61.41 22.05
CA PRO A 180 -11.44 -61.46 23.40
C PRO A 180 -10.61 -60.72 24.49
N LYS A 181 -11.34 -60.33 25.53
CA LYS A 181 -10.99 -60.05 26.93
C LYS A 181 -10.62 -61.38 27.66
N PRO A 182 -10.12 -61.46 28.96
CA PRO A 182 -9.66 -60.45 29.94
C PRO A 182 -8.49 -60.90 30.84
N ALA A 183 -8.34 -60.21 31.98
CA ALA A 183 -7.85 -60.52 33.32
C ALA A 183 -6.41 -60.12 33.70
N ALA A 184 -6.31 -59.17 34.56
CA ALA A 184 -6.05 -59.21 36.00
C ALA A 184 -4.67 -59.75 36.47
N LYS A 185 -3.84 -58.86 36.93
CA LYS A 185 -3.37 -58.74 38.33
C LYS A 185 -2.63 -57.46 38.53
#